data_fa5336385a8be0dabbe597d515b00399
#
_entry.id   fa5336385a8be0dabbe597d515b00399
#
_cell.length_a   1.000
_cell.length_b   1.000
_cell.length_c   1.000
_cell.angle_alpha   90.00
_cell.angle_beta   90.00
_cell.angle_gamma   90.00
#
_symmetry.space_group_name_H-M   'P 1'
#
loop_
_entity.id
_entity.type
_entity.pdbx_description
1 polymer ?
#
loop_
_entity_poly.entity_id
_entity_poly.type
_entity_poly.pdbx_seq_one_letter_code
_entity_poly.pdbx_strand_id
1 'polypeptide(L)'
;MARQVAHYQRDDQEFGRAIGFFDATYALALTLLVTTLEITEPLSEWDGLGALWDAIGPQFLAFGISFAVIASYWLAHHRLVRTLEAVDQLTIVANLVLIASIVVIPFSTNAVGDPGIEDLPLPTAFLAVSIAVASGLHTLVYMLAYRRELFLVRPSSREIHGAIVIGLSPAAIVLASVPVAYLASPVIAQLCWLLIIPIRVVARRWAADSMRS
;
A
#
# COMPACT_ATOMS: atom_id res chain seq x y z
N MET A 1 29.94 22.64 13.27
CA MET A 1 30.25 21.25 12.89
C MET A 1 29.03 20.67 12.18
N ALA A 2 29.02 20.61 10.85
CA ALA A 2 27.98 19.91 10.10
C ALA A 2 28.12 18.42 10.42
N ARG A 3 27.11 17.82 11.03
CA ARG A 3 27.03 16.37 11.25
C ARG A 3 27.03 15.76 9.85
N GLN A 4 28.10 15.07 9.44
CA GLN A 4 28.09 14.24 8.25
C GLN A 4 26.96 13.20 8.46
N VAL A 5 25.91 13.33 7.67
CA VAL A 5 24.82 12.34 7.67
C VAL A 5 25.43 11.08 7.08
N ALA A 6 25.43 9.99 7.83
CA ALA A 6 25.91 8.72 7.33
C ALA A 6 25.03 8.29 6.15
N HIS A 7 25.63 8.20 4.97
CA HIS A 7 24.99 7.65 3.76
C HIS A 7 25.54 6.23 3.57
N TYR A 8 24.64 5.28 3.43
CA TYR A 8 24.98 3.90 3.06
C TYR A 8 24.85 3.78 1.54
N GLN A 9 26.00 3.61 0.88
CA GLN A 9 26.06 3.49 -0.57
C GLN A 9 25.49 2.14 -1.03
N ARG A 10 25.08 2.06 -2.28
CA ARG A 10 24.48 0.87 -2.88
C ARG A 10 25.36 -0.37 -2.73
N ASP A 11 26.69 -0.20 -2.73
CA ASP A 11 27.68 -1.26 -2.61
C ASP A 11 27.94 -1.68 -1.16
N ASP A 12 27.43 -0.91 -0.19
CA ASP A 12 27.58 -1.20 1.23
C ASP A 12 26.69 -2.36 1.67
N GLN A 13 27.22 -3.20 2.53
CA GLN A 13 26.45 -4.30 3.15
C GLN A 13 25.23 -3.77 3.93
N GLU A 14 25.33 -2.60 4.56
CA GLU A 14 24.25 -1.97 5.32
C GLU A 14 23.07 -1.56 4.42
N PHE A 15 23.34 -1.06 3.20
CA PHE A 15 22.29 -0.80 2.20
C PHE A 15 21.51 -2.08 1.90
N GLY A 16 22.22 -3.17 1.55
CA GLY A 16 21.61 -4.45 1.24
C GLY A 16 20.79 -5.02 2.41
N ARG A 17 21.30 -4.90 3.64
CA ARG A 17 20.59 -5.34 4.85
C ARG A 17 19.32 -4.53 5.12
N ALA A 18 19.35 -3.20 4.97
CA ALA A 18 18.18 -2.34 5.15
C ALA A 18 17.08 -2.70 4.13
N ILE A 19 17.44 -2.82 2.85
CA ILE A 19 16.50 -3.18 1.80
C ILE A 19 15.93 -4.59 2.00
N GLY A 20 16.79 -5.56 2.34
CA GLY A 20 16.36 -6.93 2.63
C GLY A 20 15.38 -7.02 3.81
N PHE A 21 15.58 -6.22 4.85
CA PHE A 21 14.64 -6.12 5.97
C PHE A 21 13.27 -5.57 5.51
N PHE A 22 13.26 -4.53 4.66
CA PHE A 22 12.02 -3.98 4.13
C PHE A 22 11.27 -5.00 3.27
N ASP A 23 11.96 -5.65 2.34
CA ASP A 23 11.36 -6.69 1.48
C ASP A 23 10.79 -7.86 2.30
N ALA A 24 11.52 -8.32 3.33
CA ALA A 24 11.05 -9.36 4.24
C ALA A 24 9.77 -8.95 4.98
N THR A 25 9.67 -7.69 5.40
CA THR A 25 8.47 -7.20 6.11
C THR A 25 7.24 -7.12 5.19
N TYR A 26 7.41 -6.70 3.92
CA TYR A 26 6.32 -6.79 2.94
C TYR A 26 5.88 -8.24 2.71
N ALA A 27 6.81 -9.18 2.58
CA ALA A 27 6.49 -10.60 2.44
C ALA A 27 5.72 -11.12 3.65
N LEU A 28 6.13 -10.72 4.87
CA LEU A 28 5.44 -11.09 6.10
C LEU A 28 4.01 -10.51 6.15
N ALA A 29 3.82 -9.25 5.77
CA ALA A 29 2.51 -8.62 5.71
C ALA A 29 1.57 -9.34 4.73
N LEU A 30 2.08 -9.75 3.55
CA LEU A 30 1.32 -10.55 2.58
C LEU A 30 0.94 -11.94 3.12
N THR A 31 1.84 -12.59 3.85
CA THR A 31 1.55 -13.91 4.44
C THR A 31 0.57 -13.81 5.62
N LEU A 32 0.62 -12.72 6.40
CA LEU A 32 -0.33 -12.50 7.49
C LEU A 32 -1.77 -12.29 6.99
N LEU A 33 -1.96 -11.88 5.74
CA LEU A 33 -3.31 -11.78 5.17
C LEU A 33 -4.05 -13.13 5.15
N VAL A 34 -3.35 -14.26 5.05
CA VAL A 34 -4.03 -15.55 5.07
C VAL A 34 -4.74 -15.81 6.41
N THR A 35 -4.25 -15.21 7.50
CA THR A 35 -4.88 -15.34 8.81
C THR A 35 -6.19 -14.55 8.97
N THR A 36 -6.54 -13.74 7.96
CA THR A 36 -7.85 -13.05 7.91
C THR A 36 -8.95 -13.91 7.31
N LEU A 37 -8.62 -15.10 6.83
CA LEU A 37 -9.56 -16.07 6.29
C LEU A 37 -9.88 -17.08 7.41
N GLU A 38 -10.99 -16.87 8.10
CA GLU A 38 -11.42 -17.74 9.20
C GLU A 38 -12.67 -18.52 8.79
N ILE A 39 -12.61 -19.83 8.94
CA ILE A 39 -13.77 -20.73 8.78
C ILE A 39 -14.31 -20.97 10.18
N THR A 40 -15.38 -20.26 10.52
CA THR A 40 -15.86 -20.17 11.92
C THR A 40 -16.83 -21.27 12.32
N GLU A 41 -17.31 -22.18 11.40
CA GLU A 41 -18.30 -23.25 11.66
C GLU A 41 -19.62 -23.09 10.87
N PRO A 42 -20.35 -24.13 10.62
CA PRO A 42 -20.13 -25.56 10.84
C PRO A 42 -19.73 -26.31 9.55
N LEU A 43 -19.43 -27.62 9.64
CA LEU A 43 -19.09 -28.51 8.51
C LEU A 43 -20.05 -28.41 7.30
N SER A 44 -21.26 -27.90 7.48
CA SER A 44 -22.23 -27.61 6.42
C SER A 44 -21.77 -26.55 5.42
N GLU A 45 -20.82 -25.69 5.77
CA GLU A 45 -20.21 -24.72 4.83
C GLU A 45 -19.42 -25.42 3.71
N TRP A 46 -19.01 -26.67 3.92
CA TRP A 46 -18.32 -27.48 2.93
C TRP A 46 -19.25 -28.32 2.04
N ASP A 47 -20.59 -28.22 2.22
CA ASP A 47 -21.57 -28.96 1.43
C ASP A 47 -21.65 -28.52 -0.04
N GLY A 48 -20.90 -27.46 -0.42
CA GLY A 48 -20.79 -27.00 -1.80
C GLY A 48 -20.14 -25.64 -1.93
N LEU A 49 -19.71 -25.31 -3.16
CA LEU A 49 -19.06 -24.03 -3.46
C LEU A 49 -19.96 -22.81 -3.15
N GLY A 50 -21.29 -22.96 -3.25
CA GLY A 50 -22.22 -21.89 -2.90
C GLY A 50 -22.21 -21.60 -1.41
N ALA A 51 -22.37 -22.65 -0.57
CA ALA A 51 -22.33 -22.51 0.88
C ALA A 51 -21.00 -21.93 1.36
N LEU A 52 -19.89 -22.40 0.79
CA LEU A 52 -18.57 -21.86 1.09
C LEU A 52 -18.44 -20.37 0.72
N TRP A 53 -18.96 -19.97 -0.46
CA TRP A 53 -18.93 -18.58 -0.89
C TRP A 53 -19.76 -17.66 0.02
N ASP A 54 -20.92 -18.13 0.43
CA ASP A 54 -21.80 -17.38 1.36
C ASP A 54 -21.12 -17.20 2.73
N ALA A 55 -20.35 -18.19 3.18
CA ALA A 55 -19.66 -18.16 4.46
C ALA A 55 -18.40 -17.25 4.45
N ILE A 56 -17.54 -17.36 3.44
CA ILE A 56 -16.22 -16.70 3.44
C ILE A 56 -15.97 -15.76 2.25
N GLY A 57 -16.97 -15.55 1.36
CA GLY A 57 -16.85 -14.68 0.19
C GLY A 57 -16.41 -13.24 0.52
N PRO A 58 -17.03 -12.56 1.51
CA PRO A 58 -16.60 -11.24 1.96
C PRO A 58 -15.14 -11.19 2.43
N GLN A 59 -14.71 -12.24 3.18
CA GLN A 59 -13.32 -12.35 3.63
C GLN A 59 -12.35 -12.52 2.46
N PHE A 60 -12.71 -13.34 1.45
CA PHE A 60 -11.90 -13.49 0.23
C PHE A 60 -11.81 -12.20 -0.57
N LEU A 61 -12.87 -11.43 -0.64
CA LEU A 61 -12.85 -10.12 -1.32
C LEU A 61 -11.92 -9.16 -0.58
N ALA A 62 -12.06 -9.03 0.74
CA ALA A 62 -11.22 -8.21 1.58
C ALA A 62 -9.74 -8.63 1.49
N PHE A 63 -9.46 -9.93 1.57
CA PHE A 63 -8.15 -10.52 1.34
C PHE A 63 -7.57 -10.13 -0.02
N GLY A 64 -8.32 -10.33 -1.10
CA GLY A 64 -7.87 -10.06 -2.47
C GLY A 64 -7.54 -8.57 -2.69
N ILE A 65 -8.38 -7.66 -2.19
CA ILE A 65 -8.14 -6.21 -2.24
C ILE A 65 -6.86 -5.87 -1.48
N SER A 66 -6.73 -6.33 -0.25
CA SER A 66 -5.59 -6.00 0.61
C SER A 66 -4.29 -6.61 0.10
N PHE A 67 -4.33 -7.84 -0.44
CA PHE A 67 -3.20 -8.45 -1.12
C PHE A 67 -2.74 -7.58 -2.31
N ALA A 68 -3.65 -7.16 -3.16
CA ALA A 68 -3.34 -6.30 -4.31
C ALA A 68 -2.77 -4.95 -3.87
N VAL A 69 -3.28 -4.37 -2.78
CA VAL A 69 -2.80 -3.11 -2.20
C VAL A 69 -1.37 -3.27 -1.68
N ILE A 70 -1.10 -4.25 -0.80
CA ILE A 70 0.25 -4.46 -0.23
C ILE A 70 1.25 -4.82 -1.34
N ALA A 71 0.89 -5.71 -2.26
CA ALA A 71 1.73 -6.05 -3.42
C ALA A 71 2.04 -4.82 -4.29
N SER A 72 1.06 -3.90 -4.46
CA SER A 72 1.28 -2.66 -5.20
C SER A 72 2.26 -1.71 -4.51
N TYR A 73 2.26 -1.65 -3.17
CA TYR A 73 3.23 -0.89 -2.38
C TYR A 73 4.62 -1.52 -2.47
N TRP A 74 4.72 -2.84 -2.35
CA TRP A 74 6.00 -3.53 -2.54
C TRP A 74 6.59 -3.26 -3.93
N LEU A 75 5.80 -3.38 -4.99
CA LEU A 75 6.23 -3.06 -6.36
C LEU A 75 6.65 -1.59 -6.51
N ALA A 76 6.01 -0.67 -5.82
CA ALA A 76 6.37 0.75 -5.83
C ALA A 76 7.67 0.99 -5.06
N HIS A 77 7.83 0.35 -3.89
CA HIS A 77 9.05 0.37 -3.09
C HIS A 77 10.23 -0.22 -3.86
N HIS A 78 10.06 -1.40 -4.47
CA HIS A 78 11.07 -2.05 -5.27
C HIS A 78 11.55 -1.16 -6.45
N ARG A 79 10.61 -0.49 -7.12
CA ARG A 79 10.97 0.47 -8.19
C ARG A 79 11.77 1.66 -7.65
N LEU A 80 11.38 2.22 -6.49
CA LEU A 80 12.10 3.31 -5.86
C LEU A 80 13.53 2.88 -5.53
N VAL A 81 13.72 1.76 -4.83
CA VAL A 81 15.03 1.25 -4.41
C VAL A 81 15.97 1.07 -5.61
N ARG A 82 15.45 0.58 -6.73
CA ARG A 82 16.27 0.44 -7.97
C ARG A 82 16.82 1.75 -8.52
N THR A 83 16.25 2.87 -8.17
CA THR A 83 16.67 4.20 -8.62
C THR A 83 17.58 4.92 -7.61
N LEU A 84 17.78 4.33 -6.41
CA LEU A 84 18.62 4.92 -5.38
C LEU A 84 20.09 4.51 -5.53
N GLU A 85 20.99 5.48 -5.32
CA GLU A 85 22.43 5.30 -5.18
C GLU A 85 22.81 5.02 -3.73
N ALA A 86 22.11 5.65 -2.81
CA ALA A 86 22.36 5.53 -1.38
C ALA A 86 21.07 5.63 -0.57
N VAL A 87 21.13 5.24 0.70
CA VAL A 87 20.10 5.54 1.72
C VAL A 87 20.77 6.22 2.92
N ASP A 88 20.04 7.11 3.57
CA ASP A 88 20.47 7.71 4.81
C ASP A 88 19.58 7.29 5.99
N GLN A 89 20.02 7.58 7.20
CA GLN A 89 19.30 7.19 8.41
C GLN A 89 17.86 7.74 8.44
N LEU A 90 17.63 8.97 7.96
CA LEU A 90 16.30 9.57 7.93
C LEU A 90 15.36 8.81 6.99
N THR A 91 15.85 8.45 5.81
CA THR A 91 15.10 7.67 4.83
C THR A 91 14.82 6.25 5.34
N ILE A 92 15.77 5.63 6.04
CA ILE A 92 15.56 4.33 6.72
C ILE A 92 14.44 4.44 7.77
N VAL A 93 14.49 5.44 8.64
CA VAL A 93 13.45 5.67 9.66
C VAL A 93 12.08 5.91 9.01
N ALA A 94 12.03 6.73 7.96
CA ALA A 94 10.79 6.98 7.24
C ALA A 94 10.23 5.68 6.59
N ASN A 95 11.10 4.80 6.08
CA ASN A 95 10.69 3.47 5.61
C ASN A 95 10.19 2.57 6.73
N LEU A 96 10.79 2.60 7.92
CA LEU A 96 10.29 1.86 9.08
C LEU A 96 8.87 2.30 9.47
N VAL A 97 8.59 3.60 9.45
CA VAL A 97 7.25 4.14 9.71
C VAL A 97 6.26 3.72 8.62
N LEU A 98 6.68 3.75 7.35
CA LEU A 98 5.90 3.24 6.22
C LEU A 98 5.55 1.77 6.42
N ILE A 99 6.53 0.92 6.72
CA ILE A 99 6.33 -0.52 6.94
C ILE A 99 5.39 -0.77 8.11
N ALA A 100 5.53 -0.03 9.21
CA ALA A 100 4.61 -0.13 10.34
C ALA A 100 3.15 0.12 9.90
N SER A 101 2.92 1.09 9.00
CA SER A 101 1.58 1.33 8.44
C SER A 101 1.10 0.20 7.52
N ILE A 102 2.00 -0.44 6.77
CA ILE A 102 1.67 -1.59 5.91
C ILE A 102 1.23 -2.80 6.75
N VAL A 103 1.93 -3.06 7.86
CA VAL A 103 1.62 -4.20 8.76
C VAL A 103 0.25 -4.05 9.44
N VAL A 104 -0.31 -2.84 9.52
CA VAL A 104 -1.67 -2.61 10.03
C VAL A 104 -2.75 -3.03 9.02
N ILE A 105 -2.44 -3.10 7.72
CA ILE A 105 -3.43 -3.44 6.68
C ILE A 105 -4.08 -4.81 6.90
N PRO A 106 -3.37 -5.91 7.18
CA PRO A 106 -3.99 -7.20 7.49
C PRO A 106 -4.99 -7.12 8.64
N PHE A 107 -4.65 -6.40 9.71
CA PHE A 107 -5.57 -6.21 10.84
C PHE A 107 -6.85 -5.47 10.44
N SER A 108 -6.74 -4.37 9.68
CA SER A 108 -7.91 -3.64 9.18
C SER A 108 -8.71 -4.44 8.15
N THR A 109 -8.05 -5.34 7.41
CA THR A 109 -8.70 -6.27 6.48
C THR A 109 -9.57 -7.29 7.21
N ASN A 110 -9.06 -7.83 8.32
CA ASN A 110 -9.82 -8.77 9.14
C ASN A 110 -11.15 -8.15 9.61
N ALA A 111 -11.11 -6.90 10.08
CA ALA A 111 -12.33 -6.19 10.50
C ALA A 111 -13.34 -5.97 9.34
N VAL A 112 -12.88 -5.82 8.10
CA VAL A 112 -13.76 -5.68 6.92
C VAL A 112 -14.41 -7.01 6.53
N GLY A 113 -13.71 -8.12 6.72
CA GLY A 113 -14.20 -9.46 6.40
C GLY A 113 -14.95 -10.15 7.54
N ASP A 114 -15.08 -9.53 8.70
CA ASP A 114 -15.77 -10.11 9.87
C ASP A 114 -17.29 -10.10 9.65
N PRO A 115 -17.94 -11.31 9.59
CA PRO A 115 -19.38 -11.41 9.34
C PRO A 115 -20.25 -10.71 10.38
N GLY A 116 -19.72 -10.45 11.58
CA GLY A 116 -20.45 -9.76 12.65
C GLY A 116 -20.54 -8.25 12.49
N ILE A 117 -19.64 -7.64 11.69
CA ILE A 117 -19.51 -6.19 11.55
C ILE A 117 -19.29 -5.72 10.10
N GLU A 118 -19.37 -6.61 9.12
CA GLU A 118 -19.10 -6.32 7.70
C GLU A 118 -20.01 -5.23 7.11
N ASP A 119 -21.25 -5.15 7.58
CA ASP A 119 -22.21 -4.12 7.17
C ASP A 119 -21.98 -2.76 7.84
N LEU A 120 -21.09 -2.69 8.83
CA LEU A 120 -20.76 -1.43 9.49
C LEU A 120 -19.78 -0.61 8.63
N PRO A 121 -19.95 0.71 8.53
CA PRO A 121 -19.06 1.55 7.73
C PRO A 121 -17.66 1.74 8.35
N LEU A 122 -17.52 1.59 9.67
CA LEU A 122 -16.28 1.84 10.39
C LEU A 122 -15.12 0.91 9.96
N PRO A 123 -15.28 -0.40 9.78
CA PRO A 123 -14.21 -1.28 9.28
C PRO A 123 -13.68 -0.83 7.93
N THR A 124 -14.56 -0.51 6.97
CA THR A 124 -14.19 -0.01 5.65
C THR A 124 -13.49 1.35 5.74
N ALA A 125 -13.97 2.27 6.59
CA ALA A 125 -13.31 3.54 6.83
C ALA A 125 -11.92 3.37 7.45
N PHE A 126 -11.75 2.43 8.38
CA PHE A 126 -10.46 2.13 9.01
C PHE A 126 -9.46 1.57 8.01
N LEU A 127 -9.88 0.64 7.15
CA LEU A 127 -9.01 0.13 6.06
C LEU A 127 -8.67 1.23 5.06
N ALA A 128 -9.64 2.11 4.69
CA ALA A 128 -9.40 3.25 3.81
C ALA A 128 -8.34 4.21 4.39
N VAL A 129 -8.44 4.54 5.69
CA VAL A 129 -7.44 5.37 6.38
C VAL A 129 -6.07 4.68 6.42
N SER A 130 -6.01 3.38 6.71
CA SER A 130 -4.75 2.61 6.71
C SER A 130 -4.05 2.66 5.35
N ILE A 131 -4.80 2.47 4.25
CA ILE A 131 -4.29 2.59 2.87
C ILE A 131 -3.85 4.02 2.57
N ALA A 132 -4.60 5.03 3.01
CA ALA A 132 -4.27 6.44 2.78
C ALA A 132 -2.98 6.84 3.50
N VAL A 133 -2.80 6.42 4.75
CA VAL A 133 -1.58 6.65 5.53
C VAL A 133 -0.38 6.00 4.84
N ALA A 134 -0.51 4.74 4.42
CA ALA A 134 0.56 4.05 3.70
C ALA A 134 0.93 4.75 2.37
N SER A 135 -0.07 5.23 1.61
CA SER A 135 0.14 6.02 0.38
C SER A 135 0.90 7.32 0.65
N GLY A 136 0.49 8.06 1.69
CA GLY A 136 1.14 9.31 2.10
C GLY A 136 2.59 9.09 2.53
N LEU A 137 2.84 8.07 3.37
CA LEU A 137 4.17 7.72 3.84
C LEU A 137 5.08 7.23 2.70
N HIS A 138 4.57 6.43 1.77
CA HIS A 138 5.33 6.02 0.59
C HIS A 138 5.75 7.22 -0.27
N THR A 139 4.82 8.17 -0.47
CA THR A 139 5.11 9.41 -1.20
C THR A 139 6.13 10.26 -0.42
N LEU A 140 6.02 10.33 0.90
CA LEU A 140 6.98 11.02 1.76
C LEU A 140 8.39 10.43 1.63
N VAL A 141 8.53 9.10 1.65
CA VAL A 141 9.84 8.44 1.45
C VAL A 141 10.45 8.82 0.10
N TYR A 142 9.67 8.81 -0.98
CA TYR A 142 10.12 9.25 -2.29
C TYR A 142 10.58 10.72 -2.27
N MET A 143 9.82 11.62 -1.64
CA MET A 143 10.16 13.03 -1.53
C MET A 143 11.41 13.26 -0.67
N LEU A 144 11.58 12.49 0.42
CA LEU A 144 12.79 12.54 1.23
C LEU A 144 14.01 12.10 0.42
N ALA A 145 13.92 10.98 -0.29
CA ALA A 145 15.00 10.52 -1.17
C ALA A 145 15.38 11.59 -2.21
N TYR A 146 14.40 12.29 -2.78
CA TYR A 146 14.65 13.39 -3.71
C TYR A 146 15.34 14.59 -3.04
N ARG A 147 14.84 15.04 -1.90
CA ARG A 147 15.40 16.20 -1.18
C ARG A 147 16.79 15.93 -0.61
N ARG A 148 17.09 14.67 -0.33
CA ARG A 148 18.37 14.19 0.19
C ARG A 148 19.36 13.81 -0.91
N GLU A 149 18.97 13.97 -2.19
CA GLU A 149 19.79 13.67 -3.37
C GLU A 149 20.31 12.22 -3.43
N LEU A 150 19.45 11.27 -3.02
CA LEU A 150 19.80 9.85 -2.90
C LEU A 150 19.60 9.06 -4.20
N PHE A 151 19.20 9.69 -5.31
CA PHE A 151 18.96 9.04 -6.59
C PHE A 151 20.23 8.88 -7.42
N LEU A 152 20.39 7.75 -8.11
CA LEU A 152 21.43 7.52 -9.12
C LEU A 152 21.42 8.60 -10.22
N VAL A 153 20.22 8.94 -10.68
CA VAL A 153 19.98 10.03 -11.63
C VAL A 153 18.89 10.90 -11.04
N ARG A 154 19.17 12.17 -10.82
CA ARG A 154 18.21 13.09 -10.20
C ARG A 154 16.94 13.21 -11.06
N PRO A 155 15.76 12.87 -10.52
CA PRO A 155 14.50 13.02 -11.23
C PRO A 155 14.21 14.48 -11.59
N SER A 156 13.65 14.71 -12.76
CA SER A 156 13.17 16.03 -13.18
C SER A 156 11.96 16.47 -12.33
N SER A 157 11.66 17.77 -12.34
CA SER A 157 10.48 18.30 -11.64
C SER A 157 9.16 17.66 -12.12
N ARG A 158 9.06 17.28 -13.40
CA ARG A 158 7.88 16.60 -13.95
C ARG A 158 7.74 15.18 -13.42
N GLU A 159 8.85 14.43 -13.36
CA GLU A 159 8.85 13.07 -12.81
C GLU A 159 8.45 13.07 -11.35
N ILE A 160 8.87 14.06 -10.57
CA ILE A 160 8.47 14.20 -9.17
C ILE A 160 6.98 14.50 -9.04
N HIS A 161 6.45 15.47 -9.79
CA HIS A 161 5.03 15.74 -9.76
C HIS A 161 4.20 14.51 -10.16
N GLY A 162 4.65 13.80 -11.22
CA GLY A 162 4.02 12.54 -11.62
C GLY A 162 4.06 11.47 -10.52
N ALA A 163 5.20 11.32 -9.83
CA ALA A 163 5.35 10.37 -8.73
C ALA A 163 4.44 10.71 -7.54
N ILE A 164 4.31 12.01 -7.20
CA ILE A 164 3.41 12.48 -6.13
C ILE A 164 1.95 12.19 -6.50
N VAL A 165 1.51 12.55 -7.70
CA VAL A 165 0.14 12.31 -8.16
C VAL A 165 -0.18 10.82 -8.15
N ILE A 166 0.70 9.99 -8.71
CA ILE A 166 0.51 8.53 -8.74
C ILE A 166 0.55 7.93 -7.32
N GLY A 167 1.43 8.46 -6.45
CA GLY A 167 1.58 7.98 -5.07
C GLY A 167 0.39 8.33 -4.19
N LEU A 168 -0.20 9.52 -4.34
CA LEU A 168 -1.33 9.99 -3.53
C LEU A 168 -2.70 9.59 -4.11
N SER A 169 -2.78 9.18 -5.38
CA SER A 169 -4.06 8.82 -5.99
C SER A 169 -4.82 7.71 -5.25
N PRO A 170 -4.19 6.64 -4.70
CA PRO A 170 -4.92 5.67 -3.89
C PRO A 170 -5.53 6.31 -2.63
N ALA A 171 -4.75 7.14 -1.93
CA ALA A 171 -5.24 7.84 -0.73
C ALA A 171 -6.47 8.70 -1.04
N ALA A 172 -6.43 9.47 -2.12
CA ALA A 172 -7.55 10.31 -2.52
C ALA A 172 -8.82 9.50 -2.80
N ILE A 173 -8.69 8.37 -3.51
CA ILE A 173 -9.82 7.52 -3.89
C ILE A 173 -10.43 6.84 -2.64
N VAL A 174 -9.59 6.21 -1.80
CA VAL A 174 -10.11 5.49 -0.63
C VAL A 174 -10.72 6.44 0.39
N LEU A 175 -10.13 7.63 0.62
CA LEU A 175 -10.71 8.63 1.52
C LEU A 175 -12.00 9.23 0.96
N ALA A 176 -12.09 9.48 -0.36
CA ALA A 176 -13.31 9.95 -0.99
C ALA A 176 -14.44 8.91 -0.93
N SER A 177 -14.12 7.63 -0.80
CA SER A 177 -15.11 6.56 -0.64
C SER A 177 -15.65 6.41 0.79
N VAL A 178 -15.01 6.99 1.80
CA VAL A 178 -15.46 6.90 3.20
C VAL A 178 -16.90 7.43 3.38
N PRO A 179 -17.29 8.62 2.88
CA PRO A 179 -18.68 9.05 2.93
C PRO A 179 -19.65 8.06 2.25
N VAL A 180 -19.21 7.38 1.18
CA VAL A 180 -20.04 6.38 0.48
C VAL A 180 -20.32 5.19 1.39
N ALA A 181 -19.34 4.76 2.19
CA ALA A 181 -19.53 3.68 3.17
C ALA A 181 -20.60 4.02 4.22
N TYR A 182 -20.67 5.29 4.64
CA TYR A 182 -21.63 5.74 5.64
C TYR A 182 -23.02 6.08 5.08
N LEU A 183 -23.08 6.56 3.83
CA LEU A 183 -24.32 7.08 3.22
C LEU A 183 -25.01 6.06 2.31
N ALA A 184 -24.29 5.09 1.80
CA ALA A 184 -24.80 4.07 0.88
C ALA A 184 -24.52 2.65 1.37
N SER A 185 -23.27 2.17 1.22
CA SER A 185 -22.88 0.81 1.62
C SER A 185 -21.35 0.68 1.71
N PRO A 186 -20.81 -0.07 2.70
CA PRO A 186 -19.40 -0.44 2.76
C PRO A 186 -18.91 -1.14 1.48
N VAL A 187 -19.69 -2.06 0.93
CA VAL A 187 -19.35 -2.80 -0.30
C VAL A 187 -19.23 -1.86 -1.51
N ILE A 188 -20.14 -0.89 -1.66
CA ILE A 188 -20.06 0.10 -2.75
C ILE A 188 -18.79 0.95 -2.60
N ALA A 189 -18.45 1.35 -1.39
CA ALA A 189 -17.22 2.10 -1.12
C ALA A 189 -15.97 1.29 -1.51
N GLN A 190 -15.92 0.01 -1.19
CA GLN A 190 -14.81 -0.89 -1.57
C GLN A 190 -14.72 -1.09 -3.09
N LEU A 191 -15.86 -1.21 -3.77
CA LEU A 191 -15.88 -1.30 -5.24
C LEU A 191 -15.32 -0.04 -5.91
N CYS A 192 -15.49 1.14 -5.31
CA CYS A 192 -14.84 2.37 -5.79
C CYS A 192 -13.30 2.26 -5.83
N TRP A 193 -12.69 1.41 -5.00
CA TRP A 193 -11.23 1.24 -4.98
C TRP A 193 -10.69 0.56 -6.25
N LEU A 194 -11.52 -0.16 -6.99
CA LEU A 194 -11.15 -0.70 -8.30
C LEU A 194 -10.78 0.42 -9.29
N LEU A 195 -11.26 1.66 -9.07
CA LEU A 195 -10.87 2.84 -9.85
C LEU A 195 -9.39 3.21 -9.70
N ILE A 196 -8.71 2.73 -8.65
CA ILE A 196 -7.27 2.95 -8.48
C ILE A 196 -6.49 2.43 -9.69
N ILE A 197 -6.89 1.28 -10.24
CA ILE A 197 -6.17 0.63 -11.36
C ILE A 197 -6.19 1.49 -12.62
N PRO A 198 -7.37 1.86 -13.19
CA PRO A 198 -7.42 2.68 -14.40
C PRO A 198 -6.83 4.08 -14.19
N ILE A 199 -7.04 4.70 -13.03
CA ILE A 199 -6.49 6.03 -12.73
C ILE A 199 -4.97 6.00 -12.74
N ARG A 200 -4.34 4.97 -12.13
CA ARG A 200 -2.87 4.83 -12.16
C ARG A 200 -2.34 4.55 -13.56
N VAL A 201 -3.06 3.80 -14.39
CA VAL A 201 -2.67 3.56 -15.80
C VAL A 201 -2.71 4.87 -16.59
N VAL A 202 -3.79 5.64 -16.47
CA VAL A 202 -3.94 6.95 -17.14
C VAL A 202 -2.87 7.93 -16.66
N ALA A 203 -2.67 8.05 -15.35
CA ALA A 203 -1.65 8.94 -14.79
C ALA A 203 -0.23 8.59 -15.25
N ARG A 204 0.10 7.30 -15.38
CA ARG A 204 1.38 6.85 -15.93
C ARG A 204 1.55 7.18 -17.41
N ARG A 205 0.50 7.00 -18.22
CA ARG A 205 0.52 7.36 -19.65
C ARG A 205 0.71 8.86 -19.82
N TRP A 206 -0.04 9.67 -19.08
CA TRP A 206 0.09 11.12 -19.09
C TRP A 206 1.51 11.58 -18.70
N ALA A 207 2.09 10.99 -17.66
CA ALA A 207 3.47 11.27 -17.27
C ALA A 207 4.48 10.84 -18.33
N ALA A 208 4.26 9.73 -19.05
CA ALA A 208 5.14 9.24 -20.11
C ALA A 208 5.03 10.08 -21.39
N ASP A 209 3.84 10.51 -21.79
CA ASP A 209 3.63 11.35 -22.98
C ASP A 209 4.20 12.75 -22.80
N SER A 210 4.11 13.28 -21.57
CA SER A 210 4.72 14.57 -21.23
C SER A 210 6.27 14.57 -21.22
N MET A 211 6.90 13.40 -21.28
CA MET A 211 8.36 13.25 -21.42
C MET A 211 8.82 13.23 -22.89
N ARG A 212 7.88 13.04 -23.83
CA ARG A 212 8.17 12.98 -25.28
C ARG A 212 7.96 14.31 -26.02
N SER A 213 7.27 15.25 -25.37
CA SER A 213 7.05 16.63 -25.86
C SER A 213 8.04 17.60 -25.25
#